data_7ac38c7ac41169d1343f1fbf834aa574
#
_entry.id   7ac38c7ac41169d1343f1fbf834aa574
#
_cell.length_a   1.000
_cell.length_b   1.000
_cell.length_c   1.000
_cell.angle_alpha   90.00
_cell.angle_beta   90.00
_cell.angle_gamma   90.00
#
_symmetry.space_group_name_H-M   'P 1'
#
loop_
_entity.id
_entity.type
_entity.pdbx_description
1 polymer ?
#
loop_
_entity_poly.entity_id
_entity_poly.type
_entity_poly.pdbx_seq_one_letter_code
_entity_poly.pdbx_strand_id
1 'polypeptide(L)'
;KSDLKTSKVPAGRFVLGVLLSILSGGLLLLAFPPYGLWFLAWFAFVPAIFAQYRLLPRKQASLAPALYLLVWLGPYLARLFGNVAGPFFTYLGVLIAIIAYFMYTERVFHERTGYRWLIVQGVVGWVGFEMVRATFIPVIATSAFIGYSQASQAWLIQPVSLFSVYGLNMVILMVNYTLGQGVLAWYDKRRGNPAAEAVDPGSTRKWLLATSLVLFAWVATSLGILGSAPRDAPTVRVAAIRLNYPLPPHQDEVNTSQVRFERFAALARQAVGQGAQVLFTSEMTFNFDPREEYTEELRLLATETDTYMFLSYSVLAEGQPRRNQTVLLSPDGSFSEAYNKTHL
;
A
#
# COMPACT_ATOMS: atom_id res chain seq x y z
N LYS A 1 8.06 -1.06 -45.61
CA LYS A 1 7.67 0.19 -44.90
C LYS A 1 6.22 0.43 -45.26
N SER A 2 5.28 -0.14 -44.53
CA SER A 2 3.86 0.20 -44.65
C SER A 2 3.60 1.41 -43.76
N ASP A 3 3.20 2.50 -44.36
CA ASP A 3 2.71 3.72 -43.71
C ASP A 3 1.57 3.37 -42.77
N LEU A 4 1.86 3.21 -41.50
CA LEU A 4 0.86 3.16 -40.44
C LEU A 4 0.27 4.58 -40.32
N LYS A 5 -0.74 4.86 -41.15
CA LYS A 5 -1.60 6.05 -41.00
C LYS A 5 -2.04 6.12 -39.54
N THR A 6 -1.51 7.08 -38.81
CA THR A 6 -1.96 7.45 -37.45
C THR A 6 -3.36 8.02 -37.58
N SER A 7 -4.38 7.16 -37.59
CA SER A 7 -5.77 7.63 -37.50
C SER A 7 -5.94 8.37 -36.17
N LYS A 8 -6.31 9.66 -36.27
CA LYS A 8 -6.60 10.48 -35.08
C LYS A 8 -7.72 9.80 -34.30
N VAL A 9 -7.45 9.44 -33.05
CA VAL A 9 -8.49 8.92 -32.15
C VAL A 9 -9.55 10.01 -31.96
N PRO A 10 -10.85 9.70 -32.14
CA PRO A 10 -11.92 10.66 -31.90
C PRO A 10 -11.82 11.27 -30.49
N ALA A 11 -12.04 12.59 -30.37
CA ALA A 11 -11.91 13.31 -29.10
C ALA A 11 -12.75 12.67 -27.97
N GLY A 12 -13.96 12.22 -28.26
CA GLY A 12 -14.81 11.53 -27.27
C GLY A 12 -14.21 10.24 -26.71
N ARG A 13 -13.49 9.46 -27.55
CA ARG A 13 -12.79 8.24 -27.08
C ARG A 13 -11.60 8.58 -26.20
N PHE A 14 -10.87 9.63 -26.54
CA PHE A 14 -9.77 10.11 -25.72
C PHE A 14 -10.25 10.58 -24.34
N VAL A 15 -11.29 11.42 -24.30
CA VAL A 15 -11.89 11.89 -23.04
C VAL A 15 -12.39 10.74 -22.20
N LEU A 16 -13.08 9.77 -22.80
CA LEU A 16 -13.51 8.57 -22.08
C LEU A 16 -12.32 7.78 -21.49
N GLY A 17 -11.22 7.67 -22.25
CA GLY A 17 -9.99 7.02 -21.78
C GLY A 17 -9.39 7.71 -20.55
N VAL A 18 -9.36 9.05 -20.55
CA VAL A 18 -8.93 9.87 -19.40
C VAL A 18 -9.85 9.64 -18.20
N LEU A 19 -11.16 9.73 -18.39
CA LEU A 19 -12.14 9.54 -17.31
C LEU A 19 -12.06 8.15 -16.68
N LEU A 20 -11.90 7.08 -17.48
CA LEU A 20 -11.73 5.72 -16.96
C LEU A 20 -10.42 5.53 -16.21
N SER A 21 -9.36 6.23 -16.62
CA SER A 21 -8.09 6.20 -15.89
C SER A 21 -8.20 6.91 -14.52
N ILE A 22 -8.89 8.03 -14.47
CA ILE A 22 -9.21 8.73 -13.22
C ILE A 22 -10.11 7.86 -12.33
N LEU A 23 -11.12 7.20 -12.90
CA LEU A 23 -11.99 6.28 -12.18
C LEU A 23 -11.19 5.15 -11.52
N SER A 24 -10.22 4.56 -12.23
CA SER A 24 -9.33 3.53 -11.65
C SER A 24 -8.59 4.05 -10.41
N GLY A 25 -8.02 5.25 -10.48
CA GLY A 25 -7.37 5.88 -9.34
C GLY A 25 -8.32 6.15 -8.18
N GLY A 26 -9.55 6.60 -8.47
CA GLY A 26 -10.61 6.80 -7.48
C GLY A 26 -11.03 5.49 -6.79
N LEU A 27 -11.20 4.41 -7.54
CA LEU A 27 -11.51 3.09 -6.98
C LEU A 27 -10.39 2.59 -6.06
N LEU A 28 -9.12 2.77 -6.46
CA LEU A 28 -7.97 2.45 -5.60
C LEU A 28 -7.96 3.33 -4.34
N LEU A 29 -8.15 4.64 -4.47
CA LEU A 29 -8.20 5.55 -3.32
C LEU A 29 -9.28 5.14 -2.31
N LEU A 30 -10.47 4.78 -2.79
CA LEU A 30 -11.59 4.34 -1.96
C LEU A 30 -11.36 2.96 -1.33
N ALA A 31 -10.51 2.10 -1.93
CA ALA A 31 -10.17 0.80 -1.37
C ALA A 31 -9.30 0.89 -0.11
N PHE A 32 -8.60 2.00 0.08
CA PHE A 32 -7.68 2.21 1.21
C PHE A 32 -8.35 2.99 2.36
N PRO A 33 -7.78 2.94 3.58
CA PRO A 33 -8.19 3.81 4.66
C PRO A 33 -8.09 5.30 4.27
N PRO A 34 -8.99 6.16 4.74
CA PRO A 34 -10.03 5.91 5.74
C PRO A 34 -11.33 5.29 5.19
N TYR A 35 -11.47 5.14 3.87
CA TYR A 35 -12.72 4.66 3.25
C TYR A 35 -12.93 3.16 3.43
N GLY A 36 -11.88 2.34 3.22
CA GLY A 36 -11.87 0.91 3.51
C GLY A 36 -12.80 0.05 2.64
N LEU A 37 -13.17 0.53 1.44
CA LEU A 37 -13.95 -0.25 0.48
C LEU A 37 -13.06 -1.28 -0.23
N TRP A 38 -12.48 -2.18 0.56
CA TRP A 38 -11.42 -3.13 0.20
C TRP A 38 -11.69 -3.93 -1.08
N PHE A 39 -12.94 -4.30 -1.34
CA PHE A 39 -13.35 -5.09 -2.51
C PHE A 39 -13.11 -4.36 -3.84
N LEU A 40 -13.04 -3.01 -3.83
CA LEU A 40 -12.77 -2.22 -5.03
C LEU A 40 -11.37 -2.50 -5.60
N ALA A 41 -10.39 -2.86 -4.78
CA ALA A 41 -9.04 -3.18 -5.23
C ALA A 41 -9.00 -4.35 -6.21
N TRP A 42 -9.97 -5.26 -6.17
CA TRP A 42 -10.02 -6.47 -6.99
C TRP A 42 -10.37 -6.21 -8.47
N PHE A 43 -10.86 -5.02 -8.81
CA PHE A 43 -11.19 -4.65 -10.19
C PHE A 43 -10.84 -3.18 -10.53
N ALA A 44 -10.16 -2.50 -9.63
CA ALA A 44 -9.85 -1.07 -9.78
C ALA A 44 -9.02 -0.74 -11.02
N PHE A 45 -8.15 -1.66 -11.48
CA PHE A 45 -7.32 -1.44 -12.67
C PHE A 45 -8.04 -1.70 -13.98
N VAL A 46 -9.18 -2.39 -13.98
CA VAL A 46 -9.90 -2.78 -15.20
C VAL A 46 -10.24 -1.59 -16.10
N PRO A 47 -10.79 -0.46 -15.59
CA PRO A 47 -11.08 0.70 -16.43
C PRO A 47 -9.82 1.30 -17.06
N ALA A 48 -8.70 1.39 -16.31
CA ALA A 48 -7.43 1.91 -16.84
C ALA A 48 -6.81 0.97 -17.88
N ILE A 49 -6.84 -0.35 -17.67
CA ILE A 49 -6.40 -1.34 -18.66
C ILE A 49 -7.19 -1.16 -19.96
N PHE A 50 -8.51 -1.04 -19.88
CA PHE A 50 -9.34 -0.81 -21.06
C PHE A 50 -8.98 0.53 -21.75
N ALA A 51 -8.83 1.60 -20.98
CA ALA A 51 -8.44 2.91 -21.50
C ALA A 51 -7.07 2.84 -22.21
N GLN A 52 -6.07 2.26 -21.58
CA GLN A 52 -4.70 2.13 -22.08
C GLN A 52 -4.64 1.41 -23.43
N TYR A 53 -5.38 0.31 -23.56
CA TYR A 53 -5.24 -0.57 -24.71
C TYR A 53 -6.27 -0.31 -25.83
N ARG A 54 -7.41 0.35 -25.56
CA ARG A 54 -8.48 0.54 -26.57
C ARG A 54 -8.92 1.96 -26.81
N LEU A 55 -8.76 2.86 -25.84
CA LEU A 55 -9.30 4.24 -25.97
C LEU A 55 -8.21 5.28 -26.25
N LEU A 56 -7.10 5.22 -25.53
CA LEU A 56 -6.02 6.18 -25.68
C LEU A 56 -5.16 5.87 -26.93
N PRO A 57 -4.59 6.89 -27.59
CA PRO A 57 -3.60 6.68 -28.66
C PRO A 57 -2.37 5.92 -28.13
N ARG A 58 -1.73 5.13 -28.98
CA ARG A 58 -0.50 4.38 -28.59
C ARG A 58 0.56 5.27 -27.92
N LYS A 59 0.83 6.44 -28.49
CA LYS A 59 1.80 7.41 -27.97
C LYS A 59 1.42 8.03 -26.63
N GLN A 60 0.15 7.90 -26.24
CA GLN A 60 -0.41 8.47 -25.00
C GLN A 60 -0.96 7.39 -24.07
N ALA A 61 -0.63 6.12 -24.32
CA ALA A 61 -1.08 5.00 -23.49
C ALA A 61 -0.63 5.14 -22.01
N SER A 62 0.52 5.79 -21.79
CA SER A 62 1.07 6.11 -20.47
C SER A 62 0.21 7.07 -19.63
N LEU A 63 -0.72 7.82 -20.25
CA LEU A 63 -1.65 8.65 -19.50
C LEU A 63 -2.54 7.82 -18.56
N ALA A 64 -2.87 6.57 -18.91
CA ALA A 64 -3.69 5.73 -18.04
C ALA A 64 -2.99 5.47 -16.69
N PRO A 65 -1.78 4.86 -16.64
CA PRO A 65 -1.10 4.64 -15.37
C PRO A 65 -0.72 5.95 -14.68
N ALA A 66 -0.31 7.00 -15.39
CA ALA A 66 0.00 8.28 -14.78
C ALA A 66 -1.20 8.89 -14.05
N LEU A 67 -2.39 8.86 -14.65
CA LEU A 67 -3.60 9.41 -14.05
C LEU A 67 -4.09 8.61 -12.86
N TYR A 68 -4.17 7.27 -12.96
CA TYR A 68 -4.64 6.51 -11.80
C TYR A 68 -3.65 6.56 -10.64
N LEU A 69 -2.35 6.57 -10.89
CA LEU A 69 -1.34 6.74 -9.85
C LEU A 69 -1.44 8.13 -9.19
N LEU A 70 -1.61 9.17 -10.00
CA LEU A 70 -1.76 10.53 -9.48
C LEU A 70 -3.00 10.65 -8.57
N VAL A 71 -4.14 10.13 -8.99
CA VAL A 71 -5.38 10.18 -8.22
C VAL A 71 -5.30 9.33 -6.96
N TRP A 72 -4.69 8.15 -7.04
CA TRP A 72 -4.56 7.24 -5.90
C TRP A 72 -3.49 7.69 -4.91
N LEU A 73 -2.25 7.90 -5.39
CA LEU A 73 -1.10 8.17 -4.53
C LEU A 73 -0.94 9.65 -4.21
N GLY A 74 -1.45 10.55 -5.06
CA GLY A 74 -1.30 12.00 -4.88
C GLY A 74 -1.72 12.50 -3.50
N PRO A 75 -2.94 12.21 -3.02
CA PRO A 75 -3.39 12.63 -1.69
C PRO A 75 -2.57 12.02 -0.55
N TYR A 76 -2.09 10.78 -0.73
CA TYR A 76 -1.25 10.09 0.24
C TYR A 76 0.14 10.74 0.33
N LEU A 77 0.78 10.95 -0.82
CA LEU A 77 2.10 11.56 -0.90
C LEU A 77 2.08 13.03 -0.47
N ALA A 78 1.02 13.78 -0.79
CA ALA A 78 0.85 15.14 -0.31
C ALA A 78 0.82 15.24 1.22
N ARG A 79 0.20 14.27 1.89
CA ARG A 79 0.23 14.19 3.35
C ARG A 79 1.60 13.78 3.91
N LEU A 80 2.31 12.88 3.23
CA LEU A 80 3.60 12.37 3.67
C LEU A 80 4.70 13.45 3.56
N PHE A 81 4.71 14.19 2.47
CA PHE A 81 5.76 15.19 2.19
C PHE A 81 5.44 16.59 2.73
N GLY A 82 4.20 16.84 3.13
CA GLY A 82 3.80 18.12 3.72
C GLY A 82 4.23 19.31 2.87
N ASN A 83 5.05 20.22 3.45
CA ASN A 83 5.51 21.44 2.79
C ASN A 83 6.76 21.27 1.91
N VAL A 84 7.29 20.06 1.75
CA VAL A 84 8.50 19.79 0.93
C VAL A 84 8.11 19.53 -0.53
N ALA A 85 7.52 20.55 -1.17
CA ALA A 85 6.95 20.41 -2.52
C ALA A 85 8.00 20.13 -3.62
N GLY A 86 9.19 20.74 -3.55
CA GLY A 86 10.20 20.64 -4.60
C GLY A 86 10.68 19.21 -4.88
N PRO A 87 11.24 18.48 -3.92
CA PRO A 87 11.66 17.09 -4.08
C PRO A 87 10.50 16.17 -4.50
N PHE A 88 9.30 16.39 -3.98
CA PHE A 88 8.11 15.63 -4.35
C PHE A 88 7.79 15.73 -5.84
N PHE A 89 7.72 16.94 -6.40
CA PHE A 89 7.41 17.12 -7.83
C PHE A 89 8.51 16.60 -8.74
N THR A 90 9.78 16.73 -8.34
CA THR A 90 10.91 16.16 -9.11
C THR A 90 10.78 14.64 -9.16
N TYR A 91 10.54 14.01 -8.02
CA TYR A 91 10.41 12.56 -7.92
C TYR A 91 9.21 12.03 -8.71
N LEU A 92 8.06 12.69 -8.60
CA LEU A 92 6.85 12.38 -9.36
C LEU A 92 7.09 12.53 -10.86
N GLY A 93 7.78 13.58 -11.28
CA GLY A 93 8.14 13.82 -12.69
C GLY A 93 9.02 12.71 -13.28
N VAL A 94 10.05 12.29 -12.56
CA VAL A 94 10.93 11.17 -12.96
C VAL A 94 10.13 9.86 -13.05
N LEU A 95 9.30 9.56 -12.06
CA LEU A 95 8.46 8.38 -12.05
C LEU A 95 7.49 8.35 -13.25
N ILE A 96 6.84 9.47 -13.53
CA ILE A 96 5.94 9.61 -14.69
C ILE A 96 6.70 9.41 -16.00
N ALA A 97 7.91 9.95 -16.14
CA ALA A 97 8.73 9.79 -17.36
C ALA A 97 9.12 8.32 -17.59
N ILE A 98 9.54 7.62 -16.54
CA ILE A 98 9.85 6.19 -16.56
C ILE A 98 8.62 5.38 -16.97
N ILE A 99 7.48 5.62 -16.34
CA ILE A 99 6.21 4.97 -16.65
C ILE A 99 5.81 5.24 -18.10
N ALA A 100 5.96 6.48 -18.58
CA ALA A 100 5.63 6.85 -19.95
C ALA A 100 6.43 6.04 -20.98
N TYR A 101 7.73 5.89 -20.75
CA TYR A 101 8.60 5.13 -21.63
C TYR A 101 8.24 3.64 -21.66
N PHE A 102 8.11 3.02 -20.50
CA PHE A 102 7.80 1.58 -20.41
C PHE A 102 6.41 1.24 -20.96
N MET A 103 5.40 2.06 -20.70
CA MET A 103 4.03 1.78 -21.12
C MET A 103 3.82 1.85 -22.65
N TYR A 104 4.58 2.69 -23.34
CA TYR A 104 4.53 2.70 -24.81
C TYR A 104 5.08 1.38 -25.39
N THR A 105 6.24 0.94 -24.91
CA THR A 105 6.88 -0.30 -25.36
C THR A 105 6.07 -1.53 -25.00
N GLU A 106 5.49 -1.55 -23.82
CA GLU A 106 4.59 -2.59 -23.31
C GLU A 106 3.35 -2.76 -24.19
N ARG A 107 2.67 -1.67 -24.53
CA ARG A 107 1.50 -1.73 -25.41
C ARG A 107 1.85 -2.31 -26.79
N VAL A 108 2.94 -1.87 -27.40
CA VAL A 108 3.39 -2.42 -28.68
C VAL A 108 3.70 -3.91 -28.57
N PHE A 109 4.32 -4.34 -27.49
CA PHE A 109 4.59 -5.75 -27.22
C PHE A 109 3.31 -6.59 -27.13
N HIS A 110 2.32 -6.13 -26.36
CA HIS A 110 1.07 -6.86 -26.19
C HIS A 110 0.25 -6.91 -27.48
N GLU A 111 0.19 -5.83 -28.24
CA GLU A 111 -0.47 -5.82 -29.55
C GLU A 111 0.19 -6.81 -30.52
N ARG A 112 1.53 -6.93 -30.50
CA ARG A 112 2.27 -7.89 -31.35
C ARG A 112 2.14 -9.35 -30.90
N THR A 113 1.84 -9.59 -29.63
CA THR A 113 1.77 -10.94 -29.05
C THR A 113 0.35 -11.43 -28.81
N GLY A 114 -0.68 -10.71 -29.30
CA GLY A 114 -2.09 -11.07 -29.11
C GLY A 114 -2.49 -11.09 -27.62
N TYR A 115 -1.84 -10.25 -26.81
CA TYR A 115 -2.10 -10.09 -25.37
C TYR A 115 -1.89 -11.33 -24.50
N ARG A 116 -1.26 -12.38 -25.03
CA ARG A 116 -1.03 -13.64 -24.27
C ARG A 116 -0.16 -13.46 -23.03
N TRP A 117 0.68 -12.40 -22.97
CA TRP A 117 1.58 -12.09 -21.88
C TRP A 117 1.05 -11.00 -20.96
N LEU A 118 -0.12 -10.42 -21.24
CA LEU A 118 -0.66 -9.25 -20.52
C LEU A 118 -0.71 -9.48 -19.00
N ILE A 119 -1.20 -10.64 -18.58
CA ILE A 119 -1.37 -10.94 -17.15
C ILE A 119 -0.02 -11.19 -16.48
N VAL A 120 0.82 -12.04 -17.08
CA VAL A 120 2.15 -12.35 -16.50
C VAL A 120 2.98 -11.09 -16.37
N GLN A 121 3.08 -10.29 -17.44
CA GLN A 121 3.90 -9.08 -17.43
C GLN A 121 3.33 -8.03 -16.48
N GLY A 122 2.00 -7.83 -16.46
CA GLY A 122 1.37 -6.89 -15.56
C GLY A 122 1.58 -7.25 -14.08
N VAL A 123 1.40 -8.53 -13.73
CA VAL A 123 1.60 -9.02 -12.35
C VAL A 123 3.08 -8.95 -11.94
N VAL A 124 3.97 -9.56 -12.75
CA VAL A 124 5.40 -9.62 -12.42
C VAL A 124 6.04 -8.23 -12.47
N GLY A 125 5.68 -7.41 -13.46
CA GLY A 125 6.18 -6.05 -13.58
C GLY A 125 5.79 -5.18 -12.40
N TRP A 126 4.53 -5.25 -11.96
CA TRP A 126 4.07 -4.48 -10.81
C TRP A 126 4.72 -4.93 -9.49
N VAL A 127 4.65 -6.23 -9.19
CA VAL A 127 5.23 -6.75 -7.94
C VAL A 127 6.76 -6.62 -7.94
N GLY A 128 7.42 -6.83 -9.08
CA GLY A 128 8.85 -6.57 -9.23
C GLY A 128 9.19 -5.10 -8.94
N PHE A 129 8.39 -4.15 -9.43
CA PHE A 129 8.56 -2.74 -9.11
C PHE A 129 8.34 -2.45 -7.61
N GLU A 130 7.34 -3.07 -6.97
CA GLU A 130 7.15 -2.95 -5.52
C GLU A 130 8.35 -3.47 -4.73
N MET A 131 8.94 -4.62 -5.14
CA MET A 131 10.14 -5.18 -4.51
C MET A 131 11.35 -4.27 -4.67
N VAL A 132 11.59 -3.76 -5.88
CA VAL A 132 12.67 -2.79 -6.16
C VAL A 132 12.48 -1.53 -5.33
N ARG A 133 11.28 -0.99 -5.29
CA ARG A 133 10.94 0.20 -4.52
C ARG A 133 11.16 -0.01 -3.02
N ALA A 134 10.73 -1.15 -2.48
CA ALA A 134 10.91 -1.48 -1.07
C ALA A 134 12.39 -1.61 -0.66
N THR A 135 13.24 -2.05 -1.60
CA THR A 135 14.65 -2.30 -1.33
C THR A 135 15.53 -1.06 -1.54
N PHE A 136 15.26 -0.30 -2.61
CA PHE A 136 16.19 0.76 -3.07
C PHE A 136 15.66 2.18 -2.89
N ILE A 137 14.38 2.37 -2.53
CA ILE A 137 13.77 3.70 -2.43
C ILE A 137 13.20 3.89 -1.03
N PRO A 138 14.03 4.28 -0.05
CA PRO A 138 13.64 4.26 1.37
C PRO A 138 12.46 5.20 1.71
N VAL A 139 12.30 6.32 0.99
CA VAL A 139 11.29 7.33 1.32
C VAL A 139 9.86 6.84 1.13
N ILE A 140 9.61 6.01 0.10
CA ILE A 140 8.28 5.45 -0.18
C ILE A 140 8.24 3.93 -0.03
N ALA A 141 9.37 3.32 0.19
CA ALA A 141 9.63 1.89 0.41
C ALA A 141 8.41 0.98 0.27
N THR A 142 7.82 0.60 1.39
CA THR A 142 6.68 -0.33 1.46
C THR A 142 5.32 0.37 1.45
N SER A 143 5.25 1.70 1.28
CA SER A 143 3.98 2.41 1.32
C SER A 143 3.08 2.07 0.13
N ALA A 144 1.77 2.07 0.37
CA ALA A 144 0.73 1.87 -0.64
C ALA A 144 0.87 0.57 -1.46
N PHE A 145 1.27 -0.55 -0.84
CA PHE A 145 1.09 -1.86 -1.45
C PHE A 145 -0.40 -2.19 -1.58
N ILE A 146 -0.81 -2.73 -2.73
CA ILE A 146 -2.24 -2.97 -3.01
C ILE A 146 -2.86 -3.90 -1.96
N GLY A 147 -2.13 -4.89 -1.49
CA GLY A 147 -2.56 -5.83 -0.44
C GLY A 147 -2.92 -5.16 0.88
N TYR A 148 -2.40 -3.97 1.18
CA TYR A 148 -2.77 -3.24 2.40
C TYR A 148 -4.23 -2.81 2.43
N SER A 149 -4.88 -2.66 1.27
CA SER A 149 -6.32 -2.45 1.21
C SER A 149 -7.12 -3.60 1.84
N GLN A 150 -6.52 -4.80 1.98
CA GLN A 150 -7.15 -5.99 2.53
C GLN A 150 -6.89 -6.19 4.03
N ALA A 151 -6.16 -5.30 4.70
CA ALA A 151 -5.69 -5.49 6.08
C ALA A 151 -6.82 -5.78 7.10
N SER A 152 -8.03 -5.26 6.87
CA SER A 152 -9.19 -5.52 7.72
C SER A 152 -9.87 -6.87 7.47
N GLN A 153 -9.44 -7.64 6.46
CA GLN A 153 -10.07 -8.88 6.03
C GLN A 153 -9.32 -10.12 6.55
N ALA A 154 -9.41 -10.37 7.85
CA ALA A 154 -8.71 -11.48 8.50
C ALA A 154 -8.92 -12.84 7.80
N TRP A 155 -10.13 -13.09 7.28
CA TRP A 155 -10.49 -14.32 6.56
C TRP A 155 -9.78 -14.48 5.21
N LEU A 156 -9.20 -13.41 4.67
CA LEU A 156 -8.58 -13.39 3.35
C LEU A 156 -7.05 -13.32 3.42
N ILE A 157 -6.49 -12.69 4.46
CA ILE A 157 -5.06 -12.34 4.50
C ILE A 157 -4.15 -13.39 5.13
N GLN A 158 -4.68 -14.50 5.66
CA GLN A 158 -3.87 -15.50 6.37
C GLN A 158 -2.67 -16.04 5.56
N PRO A 159 -2.78 -16.30 4.23
CA PRO A 159 -1.64 -16.77 3.44
C PRO A 159 -0.49 -15.75 3.30
N VAL A 160 -0.68 -14.50 3.73
CA VAL A 160 0.41 -13.51 3.79
C VAL A 160 1.53 -13.98 4.74
N SER A 161 1.21 -14.78 5.75
CA SER A 161 2.20 -15.40 6.64
C SER A 161 3.14 -16.38 5.90
N LEU A 162 2.70 -16.95 4.78
CA LEU A 162 3.46 -17.89 3.95
C LEU A 162 4.10 -17.21 2.73
N PHE A 163 3.37 -16.32 2.07
CA PHE A 163 3.73 -15.77 0.75
C PHE A 163 4.03 -14.26 0.79
N SER A 164 4.07 -13.64 1.98
CA SER A 164 4.24 -12.21 2.14
C SER A 164 3.07 -11.41 1.50
N VAL A 165 3.06 -10.10 1.70
CA VAL A 165 2.13 -9.18 1.05
C VAL A 165 2.27 -9.20 -0.48
N TYR A 166 3.45 -9.54 -1.00
CA TYR A 166 3.69 -9.67 -2.44
C TYR A 166 2.84 -10.78 -3.07
N GLY A 167 2.64 -11.92 -2.36
CA GLY A 167 1.74 -12.96 -2.82
C GLY A 167 0.29 -12.49 -2.92
N LEU A 168 -0.20 -11.74 -1.94
CA LEU A 168 -1.53 -11.14 -1.99
C LEU A 168 -1.65 -10.13 -3.15
N ASN A 169 -0.63 -9.29 -3.36
CA ASN A 169 -0.59 -8.34 -4.47
C ASN A 169 -0.66 -9.08 -5.81
N MET A 170 0.08 -10.19 -5.97
CA MET A 170 0.00 -11.04 -7.18
C MET A 170 -1.41 -11.53 -7.43
N VAL A 171 -2.12 -12.03 -6.41
CA VAL A 171 -3.48 -12.54 -6.56
C VAL A 171 -4.45 -11.43 -6.97
N ILE A 172 -4.41 -10.27 -6.29
CA ILE A 172 -5.26 -9.12 -6.62
C ILE A 172 -5.01 -8.64 -8.06
N LEU A 173 -3.74 -8.52 -8.45
CA LEU A 173 -3.37 -8.11 -9.81
C LEU A 173 -3.77 -9.14 -10.85
N MET A 174 -3.58 -10.44 -10.59
CA MET A 174 -4.05 -11.51 -11.47
C MET A 174 -5.54 -11.36 -11.77
N VAL A 175 -6.37 -11.10 -10.77
CA VAL A 175 -7.81 -10.88 -10.96
C VAL A 175 -8.04 -9.65 -11.84
N ASN A 176 -7.42 -8.51 -11.52
CA ASN A 176 -7.58 -7.27 -12.30
C ASN A 176 -7.19 -7.44 -13.78
N TYR A 177 -6.00 -7.99 -14.04
CA TYR A 177 -5.52 -8.17 -15.41
C TYR A 177 -6.32 -9.23 -16.17
N THR A 178 -6.80 -10.28 -15.50
CA THR A 178 -7.68 -11.29 -16.12
C THR A 178 -9.04 -10.70 -16.49
N LEU A 179 -9.65 -9.94 -15.59
CA LEU A 179 -10.89 -9.21 -15.89
C LEU A 179 -10.68 -8.18 -17.00
N GLY A 180 -9.57 -7.43 -16.94
CA GLY A 180 -9.18 -6.48 -17.97
C GLY A 180 -9.02 -7.15 -19.33
N GLN A 181 -8.32 -8.29 -19.41
CA GLN A 181 -8.19 -9.07 -20.65
C GLN A 181 -9.55 -9.56 -21.16
N GLY A 182 -10.43 -9.99 -20.27
CA GLY A 182 -11.80 -10.37 -20.61
C GLY A 182 -12.60 -9.23 -21.23
N VAL A 183 -12.52 -8.03 -20.65
CA VAL A 183 -13.16 -6.82 -21.19
C VAL A 183 -12.60 -6.45 -22.56
N LEU A 184 -11.26 -6.53 -22.74
CA LEU A 184 -10.64 -6.29 -24.04
C LEU A 184 -11.12 -7.29 -25.09
N ALA A 185 -11.14 -8.59 -24.79
CA ALA A 185 -11.60 -9.66 -25.70
C ALA A 185 -13.08 -9.46 -26.09
N TRP A 186 -13.92 -9.13 -25.10
CA TRP A 186 -15.34 -8.83 -25.35
C TRP A 186 -15.54 -7.61 -26.27
N TYR A 187 -14.77 -6.53 -26.03
CA TYR A 187 -14.82 -5.33 -26.85
C TYR A 187 -14.36 -5.62 -28.30
N ASP A 188 -13.25 -6.34 -28.46
CA ASP A 188 -12.68 -6.69 -29.77
C ASP A 188 -13.69 -7.52 -30.59
N LYS A 189 -14.34 -8.51 -29.95
CA LYS A 189 -15.37 -9.31 -30.58
C LYS A 189 -16.56 -8.47 -31.06
N ARG A 190 -17.01 -7.51 -30.24
CA ARG A 190 -18.14 -6.63 -30.58
C ARG A 190 -17.82 -5.64 -31.70
N ARG A 191 -16.58 -5.19 -31.79
CA ARG A 191 -16.12 -4.21 -32.79
C ARG A 191 -15.63 -4.84 -34.08
N GLY A 192 -15.47 -6.15 -34.11
CA GLY A 192 -14.88 -6.84 -35.26
C GLY A 192 -13.44 -6.45 -35.52
N ASN A 193 -12.66 -6.21 -34.47
CA ASN A 193 -11.26 -5.85 -34.62
C ASN A 193 -10.49 -6.96 -35.35
N PRO A 194 -9.49 -6.59 -36.22
CA PRO A 194 -8.69 -7.58 -36.90
C PRO A 194 -8.02 -8.56 -35.94
N ALA A 195 -7.97 -9.84 -36.30
CA ALA A 195 -7.39 -10.88 -35.43
C ALA A 195 -5.94 -10.58 -34.99
N ALA A 196 -5.18 -9.85 -35.81
CA ALA A 196 -3.79 -9.45 -35.50
C ALA A 196 -3.69 -8.43 -34.34
N GLU A 197 -4.77 -7.72 -34.02
CA GLU A 197 -4.80 -6.70 -32.95
C GLU A 197 -5.74 -7.11 -31.79
N ALA A 198 -6.49 -8.19 -31.95
CA ALA A 198 -7.47 -8.66 -30.98
C ALA A 198 -6.82 -9.55 -29.91
N VAL A 199 -7.45 -9.56 -28.74
CA VAL A 199 -7.09 -10.51 -27.67
C VAL A 199 -7.48 -11.93 -28.08
N ASP A 200 -6.56 -12.89 -27.91
CA ASP A 200 -6.84 -14.30 -28.14
C ASP A 200 -7.86 -14.84 -27.14
N PRO A 201 -9.05 -15.29 -27.59
CA PRO A 201 -10.08 -15.83 -26.70
C PRO A 201 -9.64 -17.10 -25.96
N GLY A 202 -8.77 -17.92 -26.58
CA GLY A 202 -8.23 -19.13 -25.98
C GLY A 202 -7.34 -18.81 -24.79
N SER A 203 -6.50 -17.78 -24.92
CA SER A 203 -5.68 -17.25 -23.82
C SER A 203 -6.56 -16.73 -22.68
N THR A 204 -7.58 -15.95 -22.99
CA THR A 204 -8.50 -15.39 -21.97
C THR A 204 -9.16 -16.49 -21.15
N ARG A 205 -9.67 -17.57 -21.80
CA ARG A 205 -10.28 -18.70 -21.09
C ARG A 205 -9.30 -19.42 -20.17
N LYS A 206 -8.07 -19.66 -20.62
CA LYS A 206 -7.02 -20.28 -19.81
C LYS A 206 -6.70 -19.45 -18.57
N TRP A 207 -6.57 -18.13 -18.73
CA TRP A 207 -6.29 -17.24 -17.63
C TRP A 207 -7.46 -17.09 -16.66
N LEU A 208 -8.70 -17.05 -17.13
CA LEU A 208 -9.87 -17.10 -16.25
C LEU A 208 -9.86 -18.35 -15.38
N LEU A 209 -9.59 -19.51 -15.94
CA LEU A 209 -9.49 -20.76 -15.18
C LEU A 209 -8.33 -20.72 -14.19
N ALA A 210 -7.13 -20.34 -14.62
CA ALA A 210 -5.95 -20.27 -13.78
C ALA A 210 -6.14 -19.29 -12.60
N THR A 211 -6.66 -18.10 -12.87
CA THR A 211 -6.93 -17.09 -11.85
C THR A 211 -8.00 -17.57 -10.86
N SER A 212 -9.06 -18.23 -11.34
CA SER A 212 -10.08 -18.79 -10.46
C SER A 212 -9.52 -19.88 -9.54
N LEU A 213 -8.64 -20.74 -10.06
CA LEU A 213 -7.99 -21.79 -9.26
C LEU A 213 -7.03 -21.19 -8.21
N VAL A 214 -6.24 -20.18 -8.60
CA VAL A 214 -5.34 -19.49 -7.66
C VAL A 214 -6.13 -18.79 -6.56
N LEU A 215 -7.20 -18.05 -6.93
CA LEU A 215 -8.06 -17.37 -5.96
C LEU A 215 -8.74 -18.36 -5.02
N PHE A 216 -9.25 -19.47 -5.55
CA PHE A 216 -9.85 -20.54 -4.74
C PHE A 216 -8.82 -21.13 -3.76
N ALA A 217 -7.62 -21.47 -4.25
CA ALA A 217 -6.54 -22.00 -3.42
C ALA A 217 -6.13 -21.00 -2.33
N TRP A 218 -6.04 -19.70 -2.66
CA TRP A 218 -5.74 -18.63 -1.70
C TRP A 218 -6.79 -18.56 -0.60
N VAL A 219 -8.07 -18.51 -0.96
CA VAL A 219 -9.18 -18.43 0.01
C VAL A 219 -9.26 -19.70 0.84
N ALA A 220 -9.14 -20.87 0.23
CA ALA A 220 -9.16 -22.15 0.93
C ALA A 220 -8.00 -22.26 1.96
N THR A 221 -6.79 -21.86 1.58
CA THR A 221 -5.64 -21.80 2.48
C THR A 221 -5.88 -20.81 3.62
N SER A 222 -6.43 -19.64 3.30
CA SER A 222 -6.74 -18.62 4.30
C SER A 222 -7.74 -19.12 5.34
N LEU A 223 -8.82 -19.73 4.90
CA LEU A 223 -9.84 -20.28 5.78
C LEU A 223 -9.30 -21.48 6.57
N GLY A 224 -8.42 -22.30 5.96
CA GLY A 224 -7.74 -23.42 6.65
C GLY A 224 -6.85 -22.93 7.78
N ILE A 225 -5.99 -21.92 7.53
CA ILE A 225 -5.14 -21.33 8.56
C ILE A 225 -6.00 -20.71 9.68
N LEU A 226 -7.00 -19.92 9.32
CA LEU A 226 -7.89 -19.27 10.30
C LEU A 226 -8.66 -20.31 11.13
N GLY A 227 -9.13 -21.38 10.51
CA GLY A 227 -9.87 -22.47 11.17
C GLY A 227 -9.00 -23.35 12.07
N SER A 228 -7.67 -23.39 11.84
CA SER A 228 -6.72 -24.13 12.69
C SER A 228 -6.25 -23.33 13.90
N ALA A 229 -6.58 -22.04 14.01
CA ALA A 229 -6.23 -21.23 15.16
C ALA A 229 -6.90 -21.76 16.44
N PRO A 230 -6.14 -21.93 17.55
CA PRO A 230 -6.69 -22.39 18.82
C PRO A 230 -7.80 -21.43 19.30
N ARG A 231 -9.01 -21.96 19.52
CA ARG A 231 -10.14 -21.15 19.99
C ARG A 231 -10.03 -20.76 21.47
N ASP A 232 -9.30 -21.58 22.23
CA ASP A 232 -9.12 -21.42 23.67
C ASP A 232 -7.75 -20.81 24.02
N ALA A 233 -7.06 -20.20 23.04
CA ALA A 233 -5.81 -19.53 23.30
C ALA A 233 -6.03 -18.36 24.30
N PRO A 234 -5.15 -18.21 25.31
CA PRO A 234 -5.22 -17.06 26.20
C PRO A 234 -5.07 -15.77 25.38
N THR A 235 -5.95 -14.82 25.66
CA THR A 235 -5.95 -13.51 24.98
C THR A 235 -5.51 -12.43 25.94
N VAL A 236 -4.81 -11.43 25.41
CA VAL A 236 -4.44 -10.21 26.12
C VAL A 236 -5.05 -9.01 25.39
N ARG A 237 -5.61 -8.08 26.14
CA ARG A 237 -6.13 -6.83 25.56
C ARG A 237 -4.98 -5.83 25.40
N VAL A 238 -4.75 -5.41 24.17
CA VAL A 238 -3.69 -4.46 23.83
C VAL A 238 -4.28 -3.14 23.37
N ALA A 239 -3.57 -2.03 23.61
CA ALA A 239 -3.90 -0.73 23.08
C ALA A 239 -2.70 -0.12 22.36
N ALA A 240 -2.93 0.40 21.15
CA ALA A 240 -1.96 1.18 20.40
C ALA A 240 -2.23 2.69 20.66
N ILE A 241 -1.26 3.37 21.24
CA ILE A 241 -1.33 4.79 21.60
C ILE A 241 -0.59 5.63 20.55
N ARG A 242 -1.31 6.56 19.94
CA ARG A 242 -0.75 7.56 19.05
C ARG A 242 -1.03 8.96 19.58
N LEU A 243 0.02 9.74 19.79
CA LEU A 243 -0.10 11.08 20.38
C LEU A 243 -0.65 12.14 19.43
N ASN A 244 -0.66 11.85 18.12
CA ASN A 244 -1.28 12.68 17.09
C ASN A 244 -0.80 14.14 17.08
N TYR A 245 0.53 14.34 17.04
CA TYR A 245 1.14 15.67 16.96
C TYR A 245 0.91 16.32 15.61
N PRO A 246 0.75 17.66 15.56
CA PRO A 246 0.73 18.39 14.30
C PRO A 246 2.07 18.25 13.56
N LEU A 247 2.00 18.24 12.23
CA LEU A 247 3.20 18.25 11.38
C LEU A 247 3.87 19.65 11.40
N PRO A 248 5.18 19.76 11.09
CA PRO A 248 5.85 21.06 10.97
C PRO A 248 5.05 22.05 10.10
N PRO A 249 5.10 23.39 10.39
CA PRO A 249 6.05 24.13 11.20
C PRO A 249 5.66 24.34 12.67
N HIS A 250 4.54 23.83 13.15
CA HIS A 250 4.02 24.07 14.51
C HIS A 250 4.54 23.07 15.56
N GLN A 251 5.65 22.37 15.30
CA GLN A 251 6.14 21.33 16.19
C GLN A 251 6.84 21.85 17.45
N ASP A 252 7.50 22.97 17.38
CA ASP A 252 8.49 23.37 18.43
C ASP A 252 7.83 23.89 19.71
N GLU A 253 6.67 24.52 19.63
CA GLU A 253 5.99 25.10 20.80
C GLU A 253 5.10 24.09 21.56
N VAL A 254 4.66 23.02 20.92
CA VAL A 254 3.65 22.06 21.45
C VAL A 254 4.26 20.68 21.69
N ASN A 255 5.55 20.46 21.39
CA ASN A 255 6.15 19.15 21.25
C ASN A 255 7.29 18.89 22.24
N THR A 256 7.23 19.49 23.43
CA THR A 256 8.20 19.28 24.51
C THR A 256 8.08 17.86 25.08
N SER A 257 9.15 17.36 25.71
CA SER A 257 9.16 16.08 26.43
C SER A 257 8.01 15.99 27.43
N GLN A 258 7.76 17.09 28.17
CA GLN A 258 6.67 17.18 29.13
C GLN A 258 5.29 16.95 28.49
N VAL A 259 4.97 17.67 27.42
CA VAL A 259 3.68 17.53 26.72
C VAL A 259 3.49 16.12 26.19
N ARG A 260 4.56 15.49 25.67
CA ARG A 260 4.52 14.10 25.20
C ARG A 260 4.23 13.13 26.33
N PHE A 261 4.92 13.27 27.45
CA PHE A 261 4.71 12.46 28.64
C PHE A 261 3.29 12.61 29.18
N GLU A 262 2.82 13.85 29.45
CA GLU A 262 1.50 14.11 30.02
C GLU A 262 0.38 13.55 29.14
N ARG A 263 0.50 13.74 27.81
CA ARG A 263 -0.50 13.23 26.86
C ARG A 263 -0.48 11.69 26.77
N PHE A 264 0.71 11.09 26.79
CA PHE A 264 0.84 9.64 26.87
C PHE A 264 0.20 9.10 28.15
N ALA A 265 0.52 9.66 29.31
CA ALA A 265 0.01 9.22 30.58
C ALA A 265 -1.53 9.30 30.65
N ALA A 266 -2.12 10.37 30.11
CA ALA A 266 -3.58 10.49 30.03
C ALA A 266 -4.21 9.39 29.16
N LEU A 267 -3.65 9.14 27.98
CA LEU A 267 -4.15 8.12 27.06
C LEU A 267 -3.91 6.69 27.60
N ALA A 268 -2.78 6.47 28.28
CA ALA A 268 -2.47 5.20 28.95
C ALA A 268 -3.52 4.86 30.01
N ARG A 269 -3.83 5.80 30.93
CA ARG A 269 -4.87 5.61 31.93
C ARG A 269 -6.25 5.37 31.30
N GLN A 270 -6.57 6.09 30.21
CA GLN A 270 -7.81 5.87 29.46
C GLN A 270 -7.89 4.46 28.85
N ALA A 271 -6.79 3.98 28.23
CA ALA A 271 -6.74 2.65 27.63
C ALA A 271 -6.85 1.53 28.69
N VAL A 272 -6.16 1.70 29.82
CA VAL A 272 -6.26 0.77 30.96
C VAL A 272 -7.66 0.75 31.56
N GLY A 273 -8.31 1.91 31.70
CA GLY A 273 -9.71 1.99 32.09
C GLY A 273 -10.66 1.24 31.16
N GLN A 274 -10.24 0.96 29.91
CA GLN A 274 -10.95 0.12 28.96
C GLN A 274 -10.47 -1.35 28.99
N GLY A 275 -9.59 -1.70 29.93
CA GLY A 275 -9.10 -3.04 30.19
C GLY A 275 -7.85 -3.43 29.38
N ALA A 276 -7.10 -2.48 28.84
CA ALA A 276 -5.81 -2.78 28.19
C ALA A 276 -4.79 -3.27 29.23
N GLN A 277 -4.08 -4.34 28.89
CA GLN A 277 -3.04 -4.97 29.72
C GLN A 277 -1.64 -4.71 29.14
N VAL A 278 -1.57 -4.38 27.85
CA VAL A 278 -0.33 -4.05 27.15
C VAL A 278 -0.56 -2.80 26.30
N LEU A 279 0.34 -1.84 26.43
CA LEU A 279 0.31 -0.60 25.66
C LEU A 279 1.47 -0.56 24.67
N PHE A 280 1.18 -0.17 23.44
CA PHE A 280 2.18 0.08 22.41
C PHE A 280 2.12 1.54 21.99
N THR A 281 3.26 2.22 21.99
CA THR A 281 3.35 3.54 21.37
C THR A 281 3.70 3.44 19.89
N SER A 282 3.30 4.44 19.10
CA SER A 282 3.77 4.54 17.72
C SER A 282 5.28 4.81 17.66
N GLU A 283 5.89 4.51 16.52
CA GLU A 283 7.30 4.78 16.26
C GLU A 283 7.66 6.25 16.61
N MET A 284 8.79 6.46 17.29
CA MET A 284 9.30 7.79 17.67
C MET A 284 8.29 8.64 18.47
N THR A 285 7.47 8.01 19.29
CA THR A 285 6.49 8.71 20.13
C THR A 285 7.16 9.70 21.09
N PHE A 286 8.27 9.29 21.73
CA PHE A 286 9.03 10.17 22.61
C PHE A 286 10.27 10.75 21.89
N ASN A 287 10.62 11.98 22.26
CA ASN A 287 11.85 12.68 21.84
C ASN A 287 12.94 12.63 22.92
N PHE A 288 12.77 11.77 23.91
CA PHE A 288 13.68 11.52 25.03
C PHE A 288 13.79 10.01 25.28
N ASP A 289 14.84 9.58 25.96
CA ASP A 289 14.97 8.20 26.44
C ASP A 289 14.15 8.04 27.73
N PRO A 290 13.14 7.15 27.75
CA PRO A 290 12.30 6.90 28.93
C PRO A 290 13.07 6.39 30.16
N ARG A 291 14.32 5.94 29.99
CA ARG A 291 15.19 5.47 31.07
C ARG A 291 16.01 6.60 31.70
N GLU A 292 16.05 7.79 31.07
CA GLU A 292 16.83 8.93 31.50
C GLU A 292 15.95 10.14 31.90
N GLU A 293 14.82 10.30 31.21
CA GLU A 293 13.88 11.40 31.43
C GLU A 293 12.46 10.86 31.68
N TYR A 294 11.75 11.40 32.65
CA TYR A 294 10.45 10.95 33.17
C TYR A 294 10.46 9.51 33.67
N THR A 295 11.60 8.99 34.08
CA THR A 295 11.81 7.59 34.44
C THR A 295 10.93 7.17 35.60
N GLU A 296 10.92 7.95 36.70
CA GLU A 296 10.15 7.62 37.90
C GLU A 296 8.65 7.75 37.67
N GLU A 297 8.22 8.78 36.92
CA GLU A 297 6.81 8.98 36.58
C GLU A 297 6.28 7.87 35.67
N LEU A 298 7.10 7.37 34.73
CA LEU A 298 6.76 6.24 33.89
C LEU A 298 6.70 4.93 34.69
N ARG A 299 7.65 4.70 35.61
CA ARG A 299 7.61 3.56 36.51
C ARG A 299 6.37 3.57 37.38
N LEU A 300 6.05 4.72 37.98
CA LEU A 300 4.85 4.88 38.77
C LEU A 300 3.59 4.59 37.94
N LEU A 301 3.53 5.13 36.72
CA LEU A 301 2.40 4.88 35.80
C LEU A 301 2.25 3.39 35.47
N ALA A 302 3.32 2.68 35.19
CA ALA A 302 3.28 1.24 34.89
C ALA A 302 2.81 0.43 36.11
N THR A 303 3.32 0.78 37.30
CA THR A 303 2.94 0.12 38.56
C THR A 303 1.49 0.43 38.95
N GLU A 304 1.05 1.69 38.86
CA GLU A 304 -0.35 2.09 39.13
C GLU A 304 -1.36 1.39 38.23
N THR A 305 -0.98 1.18 36.98
CA THR A 305 -1.88 0.63 35.96
C THR A 305 -1.75 -0.88 35.79
N ASP A 306 -0.78 -1.51 36.43
CA ASP A 306 -0.42 -2.94 36.28
C ASP A 306 -0.31 -3.34 34.79
N THR A 307 0.47 -2.56 34.01
CA THR A 307 0.44 -2.64 32.55
C THR A 307 1.85 -2.70 31.97
N TYR A 308 2.06 -3.60 30.99
CA TYR A 308 3.28 -3.60 30.16
C TYR A 308 3.22 -2.48 29.13
N MET A 309 4.31 -1.69 28.98
CA MET A 309 4.37 -0.54 28.07
C MET A 309 5.55 -0.65 27.13
N PHE A 310 5.30 -0.80 25.83
CA PHE A 310 6.31 -0.69 24.78
C PHE A 310 6.45 0.77 24.37
N LEU A 311 7.54 1.39 24.81
CA LEU A 311 7.79 2.82 24.66
C LEU A 311 8.80 3.05 23.54
N SER A 312 8.35 3.60 22.42
CA SER A 312 9.19 3.91 21.27
C SER A 312 9.64 5.37 21.31
N TYR A 313 10.93 5.59 21.11
CA TYR A 313 11.57 6.90 21.23
C TYR A 313 12.67 7.11 20.20
N SER A 314 13.03 8.36 19.98
CA SER A 314 14.13 8.72 19.10
C SER A 314 14.92 9.86 19.72
N VAL A 315 16.17 9.60 20.04
CA VAL A 315 17.10 10.58 20.60
C VAL A 315 18.17 10.89 19.56
N LEU A 316 18.50 12.17 19.41
CA LEU A 316 19.64 12.66 18.66
C LEU A 316 20.76 13.04 19.66
N ALA A 317 21.71 12.13 19.82
CA ALA A 317 22.92 12.47 20.60
C ALA A 317 23.88 13.27 19.70
N GLU A 318 24.58 14.26 20.31
CA GLU A 318 25.50 15.11 19.60
C GLU A 318 26.64 14.30 18.97
N GLY A 319 26.86 14.46 17.66
CA GLY A 319 27.87 13.70 16.90
C GLY A 319 27.53 12.23 16.61
N GLN A 320 26.31 11.76 16.91
CA GLN A 320 25.86 10.40 16.59
C GLN A 320 24.66 10.39 15.62
N PRO A 321 24.50 9.33 14.81
CA PRO A 321 23.31 9.18 13.99
C PRO A 321 22.06 9.02 14.90
N ARG A 322 20.96 9.59 14.43
CA ARG A 322 19.67 9.44 15.11
C ARG A 322 19.33 7.98 15.31
N ARG A 323 18.99 7.57 16.52
CA ARG A 323 18.57 6.21 16.83
C ARG A 323 17.05 6.16 16.99
N ASN A 324 16.45 5.10 16.49
CA ASN A 324 15.05 4.78 16.70
C ASN A 324 15.00 3.50 17.54
N GLN A 325 14.50 3.64 18.75
CA GLN A 325 14.60 2.63 19.80
C GLN A 325 13.24 2.35 20.43
N THR A 326 13.11 1.17 21.02
CA THR A 326 11.94 0.81 21.84
C THR A 326 12.44 0.08 23.10
N VAL A 327 11.87 0.42 24.24
CA VAL A 327 12.06 -0.29 25.51
C VAL A 327 10.73 -0.83 26.00
N LEU A 328 10.77 -1.96 26.70
CA LEU A 328 9.67 -2.47 27.48
C LEU A 328 9.79 -1.97 28.90
N LEU A 329 8.73 -1.37 29.41
CA LEU A 329 8.54 -1.08 30.83
C LEU A 329 7.51 -2.07 31.38
N SER A 330 7.92 -2.83 32.39
CA SER A 330 7.09 -3.84 33.03
C SER A 330 6.26 -3.25 34.19
N PRO A 331 5.18 -3.93 34.64
CA PRO A 331 4.37 -3.47 35.76
C PRO A 331 5.14 -3.29 37.08
N ASP A 332 6.23 -4.02 37.26
CA ASP A 332 7.12 -3.89 38.42
C ASP A 332 8.04 -2.66 38.35
N GLY A 333 7.93 -1.82 37.33
CA GLY A 333 8.74 -0.65 37.10
C GLY A 333 10.13 -0.93 36.48
N SER A 334 10.42 -2.17 36.09
CA SER A 334 11.69 -2.52 35.44
C SER A 334 11.68 -2.20 33.94
N PHE A 335 12.78 -1.64 33.41
CA PHE A 335 13.02 -1.43 31.99
C PHE A 335 13.84 -2.57 31.39
N SER A 336 13.47 -3.01 30.18
CA SER A 336 14.31 -3.88 29.37
C SER A 336 15.53 -3.16 28.79
N GLU A 337 16.45 -3.90 28.17
CA GLU A 337 17.40 -3.33 27.22
C GLU A 337 16.66 -2.70 26.02
N ALA A 338 17.29 -1.69 25.42
CA ALA A 338 16.71 -1.03 24.26
C ALA A 338 16.86 -1.88 23.01
N TYR A 339 15.74 -2.13 22.33
CA TYR A 339 15.74 -2.67 20.98
C TYR A 339 16.00 -1.53 19.97
N ASN A 340 17.02 -1.70 19.14
CA ASN A 340 17.38 -0.75 18.09
C ASN A 340 16.74 -1.16 16.77
N LYS A 341 16.11 -0.23 16.06
CA LYS A 341 15.64 -0.46 14.69
C LYS A 341 16.85 -0.72 13.78
N THR A 342 16.85 -1.84 13.10
CA THR A 342 17.99 -2.29 12.26
C THR A 342 18.02 -1.62 10.88
N HIS A 343 16.86 -1.20 10.35
CA HIS A 343 16.74 -0.50 9.07
C HIS A 343 15.97 0.80 9.28
N LEU A 344 16.64 1.91 9.09
CA LEU A 344 16.07 3.27 9.19
C LEU A 344 15.50 3.74 7.86
#